data_8b9b1384e0551cefd6d6037bb47ae569
#
_entry.id   8b9b1384e0551cefd6d6037bb47ae569
#
_cell.length_a   1.000
_cell.length_b   1.000
_cell.length_c   1.000
_cell.angle_alpha   90.00
_cell.angle_beta   90.00
_cell.angle_gamma   90.00
#
_symmetry.space_group_name_H-M   'P 1'
#
loop_
_entity.id
_entity.type
_entity.pdbx_description
1 polymer ?
#
loop_
_entity_poly.entity_id
_entity_poly.type
_entity_poly.pdbx_seq_one_letter_code
_entity_poly.pdbx_strand_id
1 'polypeptide(L)'
;MLCALQVKTCYSILSSLNRIDDLTKRAKEMGYSSLAITDVNNMFGVYEFYLSCLNNGIKPIIGMEVKSSFDDYILIAKNNDGYKNLIKIATIISDRNISFEEIKSYSKDIILIMPISSYNKDVIDIFDEYFIGYSNKNEIKDNREKCALITDICYIDNDDYKYIDYLTMIRDDKKLGEMELNNYKGKHLLSKNEFDFLTNDDILSNMEYIVQNSNVSFEKRDGLLPIYDENINSFEYLSSLCNKGLKKRLANDVTDVYQERLNYELDVIN
;
A
#
# COMPACT_ATOMS: atom_id res chain seq x y z
N MET A 1 -1.23 22.81 -6.98
CA MET A 1 -1.28 21.58 -6.14
C MET A 1 0.10 21.00 -6.08
N LEU A 2 0.59 20.54 -4.92
CA LEU A 2 1.86 19.79 -4.78
C LEU A 2 1.48 18.37 -4.33
N CYS A 3 1.83 17.35 -5.11
CA CYS A 3 1.54 15.96 -4.81
C CYS A 3 2.65 15.02 -5.30
N ALA A 4 2.78 13.84 -4.72
CA ALA A 4 3.69 12.80 -5.16
C ALA A 4 2.91 11.50 -5.37
N LEU A 5 3.09 10.88 -6.54
CA LEU A 5 2.33 9.69 -6.99
C LEU A 5 3.16 8.39 -6.92
N GLN A 6 4.49 8.48 -6.74
CA GLN A 6 5.37 7.32 -6.57
C GLN A 6 6.25 7.53 -5.35
N VAL A 7 5.90 6.89 -4.24
CA VAL A 7 6.58 7.05 -2.97
C VAL A 7 6.73 5.71 -2.28
N LYS A 8 7.95 5.32 -2.00
CA LYS A 8 8.28 4.13 -1.22
C LYS A 8 8.47 4.48 0.24
N THR A 9 8.00 3.60 1.12
CA THR A 9 8.20 3.70 2.56
C THR A 9 9.21 2.66 3.05
N CYS A 10 9.47 2.63 4.36
CA CYS A 10 10.31 1.62 4.99
C CYS A 10 9.79 0.18 4.80
N TYR A 11 8.54 0.01 4.34
CA TYR A 11 7.96 -1.28 3.97
C TYR A 11 8.45 -1.79 2.61
N SER A 12 9.06 -0.94 1.78
CA SER A 12 9.92 -1.33 0.64
C SER A 12 11.32 -1.64 1.16
N ILE A 13 11.47 -2.81 1.81
CA ILE A 13 12.66 -3.21 2.58
C ILE A 13 13.94 -3.05 1.75
N LEU A 14 14.96 -2.44 2.34
CA LEU A 14 16.26 -2.13 1.73
C LEU A 14 16.17 -1.29 0.43
N SER A 15 15.06 -0.57 0.24
CA SER A 15 14.83 0.26 -0.95
C SER A 15 14.36 1.68 -0.63
N SER A 16 14.04 1.98 0.63
CA SER A 16 13.62 3.31 1.09
C SER A 16 14.02 3.59 2.52
N LEU A 17 14.27 4.87 2.83
CA LEU A 17 14.53 5.41 4.18
C LEU A 17 13.27 6.05 4.79
N ASN A 18 12.19 6.20 4.03
CA ASN A 18 11.01 6.95 4.43
C ASN A 18 10.24 6.23 5.54
N ARG A 19 10.41 6.67 6.78
CA ARG A 19 9.47 6.35 7.85
C ARG A 19 8.18 7.14 7.62
N ILE A 20 7.05 6.50 7.76
CA ILE A 20 5.74 7.05 7.40
C ILE A 20 5.46 8.37 8.11
N ASP A 21 5.66 8.44 9.43
CA ASP A 21 5.38 9.65 10.21
C ASP A 21 6.30 10.80 9.84
N ASP A 22 7.60 10.54 9.67
CA ASP A 22 8.58 11.56 9.27
C ASP A 22 8.27 12.08 7.86
N LEU A 23 7.94 11.17 6.94
CA LEU A 23 7.60 11.50 5.57
C LEU A 23 6.35 12.40 5.48
N THR A 24 5.26 12.01 6.15
CA THR A 24 4.00 12.77 6.08
C THR A 24 4.11 14.13 6.77
N LYS A 25 4.82 14.19 7.90
CA LYS A 25 5.10 15.45 8.59
C LYS A 25 5.92 16.38 7.69
N ARG A 26 7.00 15.88 7.10
CA ARG A 26 7.87 16.67 6.20
C ARG A 26 7.12 17.10 4.94
N ALA A 27 6.34 16.23 4.34
CA ALA A 27 5.48 16.58 3.21
C ALA A 27 4.51 17.72 3.54
N LYS A 28 3.90 17.70 4.74
CA LYS A 28 3.05 18.81 5.21
C LYS A 28 3.83 20.12 5.34
N GLU A 29 5.00 20.10 5.94
CA GLU A 29 5.88 21.28 6.09
C GLU A 29 6.27 21.87 4.74
N MET A 30 6.47 21.02 3.72
CA MET A 30 6.80 21.41 2.35
C MET A 30 5.60 21.85 1.52
N GLY A 31 4.35 21.74 2.05
CA GLY A 31 3.14 22.19 1.41
C GLY A 31 2.46 21.16 0.50
N TYR A 32 2.75 19.87 0.66
CA TYR A 32 2.04 18.80 -0.03
C TYR A 32 0.57 18.76 0.40
N SER A 33 -0.33 18.70 -0.58
CA SER A 33 -1.78 18.52 -0.37
C SER A 33 -2.21 17.06 -0.42
N SER A 34 -1.43 16.23 -1.13
CA SER A 34 -1.68 14.80 -1.27
C SER A 34 -0.38 14.03 -1.45
N LEU A 35 -0.36 12.79 -0.99
CA LEU A 35 0.80 11.91 -1.03
C LEU A 35 0.34 10.49 -1.31
N ALA A 36 1.04 9.77 -2.18
CA ALA A 36 0.80 8.36 -2.42
C ALA A 36 1.69 7.49 -1.52
N ILE A 37 1.21 6.29 -1.22
CA ILE A 37 2.04 5.16 -0.84
C ILE A 37 2.03 4.16 -1.99
N THR A 38 3.22 3.82 -2.50
CA THR A 38 3.41 2.89 -3.61
C THR A 38 4.60 1.98 -3.31
N ASP A 39 4.52 1.24 -2.21
CA ASP A 39 5.54 0.27 -1.85
C ASP A 39 5.62 -0.86 -2.87
N VAL A 40 6.81 -1.45 -3.01
CA VAL A 40 7.09 -2.48 -4.02
C VAL A 40 6.43 -3.80 -3.62
N ASN A 41 5.51 -4.28 -4.44
CA ASN A 41 4.86 -5.58 -4.33
C ASN A 41 4.19 -5.88 -2.98
N ASN A 42 3.86 -4.86 -2.20
CA ASN A 42 3.19 -5.04 -0.91
C ASN A 42 2.29 -3.85 -0.53
N MET A 43 1.41 -4.08 0.45
CA MET A 43 0.45 -3.12 0.98
C MET A 43 0.56 -2.96 2.51
N PHE A 44 1.71 -3.32 3.10
CA PHE A 44 1.85 -3.45 4.57
C PHE A 44 1.71 -2.12 5.30
N GLY A 45 2.26 -1.03 4.73
CA GLY A 45 2.25 0.31 5.34
C GLY A 45 0.96 1.11 5.15
N VAL A 46 -0.01 0.60 4.39
CA VAL A 46 -1.16 1.38 3.91
C VAL A 46 -1.99 2.00 5.03
N TYR A 47 -2.33 1.23 6.05
CA TYR A 47 -3.20 1.73 7.13
C TYR A 47 -2.48 2.75 8.02
N GLU A 48 -1.22 2.50 8.38
CA GLU A 48 -0.37 3.44 9.11
C GLU A 48 -0.21 4.74 8.32
N PHE A 49 0.09 4.66 7.02
CA PHE A 49 0.21 5.80 6.14
C PHE A 49 -1.09 6.60 6.03
N TYR A 50 -2.22 5.92 5.87
CA TYR A 50 -3.54 6.56 5.81
C TYR A 50 -3.81 7.40 7.06
N LEU A 51 -3.61 6.83 8.25
CA LEU A 51 -3.80 7.55 9.50
C LEU A 51 -2.82 8.71 9.66
N SER A 52 -1.56 8.52 9.34
CA SER A 52 -0.53 9.55 9.44
C SER A 52 -0.82 10.72 8.48
N CYS A 53 -1.28 10.44 7.25
CA CYS A 53 -1.71 11.47 6.31
C CYS A 53 -2.90 12.29 6.85
N LEU A 54 -3.94 11.63 7.38
CA LEU A 54 -5.10 12.31 7.94
C LEU A 54 -4.71 13.22 9.13
N ASN A 55 -3.85 12.73 10.02
CA ASN A 55 -3.37 13.49 11.17
C ASN A 55 -2.59 14.76 10.74
N ASN A 56 -1.90 14.70 9.61
CA ASN A 56 -1.17 15.84 9.04
C ASN A 56 -1.99 16.68 8.05
N GLY A 57 -3.26 16.35 7.81
CA GLY A 57 -4.15 17.05 6.86
C GLY A 57 -3.66 16.94 5.41
N ILE A 58 -3.08 15.79 5.04
CA ILE A 58 -2.68 15.41 3.68
C ILE A 58 -3.68 14.39 3.16
N LYS A 59 -4.11 14.50 1.91
CA LYS A 59 -4.95 13.47 1.27
C LYS A 59 -4.11 12.23 0.97
N PRO A 60 -4.41 11.05 1.57
CA PRO A 60 -3.73 9.81 1.22
C PRO A 60 -4.19 9.28 -0.13
N ILE A 61 -3.24 8.82 -0.94
CA ILE A 61 -3.47 8.09 -2.18
C ILE A 61 -2.91 6.69 -1.98
N ILE A 62 -3.74 5.68 -2.15
CA ILE A 62 -3.35 4.29 -1.90
C ILE A 62 -3.03 3.60 -3.21
N GLY A 63 -1.83 3.07 -3.30
CA GLY A 63 -1.33 2.38 -4.47
C GLY A 63 -0.26 1.35 -4.15
N MET A 64 0.32 0.78 -5.18
CA MET A 64 1.40 -0.19 -5.11
C MET A 64 2.26 -0.09 -6.38
N GLU A 65 3.58 -0.13 -6.25
CA GLU A 65 4.47 -0.36 -7.37
C GLU A 65 4.59 -1.86 -7.60
N VAL A 66 4.17 -2.32 -8.77
CA VAL A 66 4.37 -3.70 -9.20
C VAL A 66 5.71 -3.80 -9.89
N LYS A 67 6.58 -4.67 -9.38
CA LYS A 67 7.80 -5.10 -10.04
C LYS A 67 7.68 -6.56 -10.40
N SER A 68 7.65 -6.84 -11.68
CA SER A 68 7.58 -8.19 -12.20
C SER A 68 8.80 -8.50 -13.08
N SER A 69 8.95 -9.76 -13.51
CA SER A 69 9.98 -10.14 -14.45
C SER A 69 9.79 -9.54 -15.86
N PHE A 70 8.63 -8.93 -16.12
CA PHE A 70 8.26 -8.43 -17.44
C PHE A 70 8.13 -6.92 -17.49
N ASP A 71 7.55 -6.28 -16.44
CA ASP A 71 7.25 -4.86 -16.44
C ASP A 71 7.21 -4.27 -15.03
N ASP A 72 7.59 -2.99 -14.92
CA ASP A 72 7.43 -2.18 -13.71
C ASP A 72 6.32 -1.16 -13.97
N TYR A 73 5.31 -1.08 -13.10
CA TYR A 73 4.23 -0.12 -13.19
C TYR A 73 3.61 0.19 -11.83
N ILE A 74 2.87 1.29 -11.75
CA ILE A 74 2.24 1.77 -10.53
C ILE A 74 0.74 1.61 -10.67
N LEU A 75 0.11 1.04 -9.65
CA LEU A 75 -1.33 0.86 -9.55
C LEU A 75 -1.86 1.73 -8.41
N ILE A 76 -2.86 2.58 -8.70
CA ILE A 76 -3.53 3.45 -7.73
C ILE A 76 -4.97 3.02 -7.58
N ALA A 77 -5.43 2.77 -6.37
CA ALA A 77 -6.82 2.42 -6.09
C ALA A 77 -7.73 3.66 -6.18
N LYS A 78 -8.83 3.57 -6.92
CA LYS A 78 -9.84 4.62 -7.00
C LYS A 78 -10.73 4.67 -5.76
N ASN A 79 -11.03 3.52 -5.20
CA ASN A 79 -11.95 3.33 -4.07
C ASN A 79 -11.58 2.05 -3.28
N ASN A 80 -12.42 1.68 -2.32
CA ASN A 80 -12.19 0.51 -1.49
C ASN A 80 -12.24 -0.83 -2.26
N ASP A 81 -12.94 -0.91 -3.39
CA ASP A 81 -12.95 -2.12 -4.21
C ASP A 81 -11.64 -2.23 -5.02
N GLY A 82 -11.13 -1.12 -5.57
CA GLY A 82 -9.79 -1.05 -6.13
C GLY A 82 -8.71 -1.43 -5.11
N TYR A 83 -8.82 -0.96 -3.87
CA TYR A 83 -7.91 -1.35 -2.79
C TYR A 83 -7.94 -2.86 -2.49
N LYS A 84 -9.13 -3.48 -2.45
CA LYS A 84 -9.24 -4.95 -2.32
C LYS A 84 -8.58 -5.69 -3.48
N ASN A 85 -8.69 -5.14 -4.69
CA ASN A 85 -8.04 -5.71 -5.87
C ASN A 85 -6.51 -5.59 -5.76
N LEU A 86 -5.97 -4.46 -5.29
CA LEU A 86 -4.53 -4.33 -5.00
C LEU A 86 -4.04 -5.35 -3.98
N ILE A 87 -4.80 -5.62 -2.91
CA ILE A 87 -4.46 -6.65 -1.92
C ILE A 87 -4.36 -8.04 -2.57
N LYS A 88 -5.30 -8.38 -3.47
CA LYS A 88 -5.26 -9.67 -4.19
C LYS A 88 -4.05 -9.77 -5.10
N ILE A 89 -3.73 -8.70 -5.85
CA ILE A 89 -2.54 -8.61 -6.68
C ILE A 89 -1.28 -8.79 -5.81
N ALA A 90 -1.15 -8.05 -4.71
CA ALA A 90 -0.03 -8.15 -3.78
C ALA A 90 0.12 -9.58 -3.20
N THR A 91 -1.00 -10.22 -2.84
CA THR A 91 -1.01 -11.59 -2.32
C THR A 91 -0.49 -12.59 -3.36
N ILE A 92 -0.90 -12.47 -4.63
CA ILE A 92 -0.40 -13.35 -5.70
C ILE A 92 1.09 -13.13 -5.93
N ILE A 93 1.52 -11.87 -6.00
CA ILE A 93 2.93 -11.51 -6.26
C ILE A 93 3.85 -11.99 -5.11
N SER A 94 3.36 -12.04 -3.87
CA SER A 94 4.13 -12.52 -2.74
C SER A 94 4.45 -14.02 -2.80
N ASP A 95 3.65 -14.80 -3.51
CA ASP A 95 3.79 -16.25 -3.66
C ASP A 95 4.47 -16.63 -4.99
N ARG A 96 4.14 -15.94 -6.08
CA ARG A 96 4.58 -16.25 -7.44
C ARG A 96 4.44 -15.05 -8.38
N ASN A 97 4.98 -15.17 -9.58
CA ASN A 97 4.72 -14.19 -10.62
C ASN A 97 3.23 -14.15 -10.98
N ILE A 98 2.69 -12.94 -11.09
CA ILE A 98 1.31 -12.73 -11.51
C ILE A 98 1.20 -12.85 -13.04
N SER A 99 0.16 -13.51 -13.53
CA SER A 99 -0.12 -13.62 -14.97
C SER A 99 -0.92 -12.41 -15.49
N PHE A 100 -0.91 -12.23 -16.79
CA PHE A 100 -1.65 -11.17 -17.47
C PHE A 100 -3.17 -11.26 -17.24
N GLU A 101 -3.71 -12.48 -17.27
CA GLU A 101 -5.14 -12.72 -17.03
C GLU A 101 -5.55 -12.42 -15.58
N GLU A 102 -4.65 -12.65 -14.64
CA GLU A 102 -4.91 -12.31 -13.24
C GLU A 102 -4.90 -10.80 -13.02
N ILE A 103 -3.94 -10.07 -13.60
CA ILE A 103 -3.96 -8.60 -13.55
C ILE A 103 -5.25 -8.07 -14.14
N LYS A 104 -5.68 -8.59 -15.29
CA LYS A 104 -6.94 -8.21 -15.94
C LYS A 104 -8.15 -8.46 -15.06
N SER A 105 -8.17 -9.58 -14.35
CA SER A 105 -9.27 -9.93 -13.43
C SER A 105 -9.41 -8.96 -12.24
N TYR A 106 -8.32 -8.27 -11.87
CA TYR A 106 -8.26 -7.33 -10.76
C TYR A 106 -8.01 -5.88 -11.17
N SER A 107 -8.11 -5.54 -12.46
CA SER A 107 -7.82 -4.19 -12.99
C SER A 107 -8.92 -3.16 -12.70
N LYS A 108 -10.13 -3.62 -12.38
CA LYS A 108 -11.28 -2.73 -12.14
C LYS A 108 -11.04 -1.81 -10.94
N ASP A 109 -11.49 -0.56 -11.07
CA ASP A 109 -11.36 0.49 -10.04
C ASP A 109 -9.90 0.82 -9.66
N ILE A 110 -9.00 0.64 -10.62
CA ILE A 110 -7.58 0.95 -10.52
C ILE A 110 -7.18 1.89 -11.65
N ILE A 111 -6.36 2.89 -11.33
CA ILE A 111 -5.65 3.73 -12.29
C ILE A 111 -4.25 3.17 -12.47
N LEU A 112 -3.86 2.90 -13.72
CA LEU A 112 -2.50 2.52 -14.08
C LEU A 112 -1.64 3.77 -14.30
N ILE A 113 -0.44 3.83 -13.71
CA ILE A 113 0.61 4.75 -14.15
C ILE A 113 1.76 3.89 -14.69
N MET A 114 1.94 3.93 -16.00
CA MET A 114 2.96 3.17 -16.70
C MET A 114 4.21 4.05 -16.88
N PRO A 115 5.35 3.76 -16.21
CA PRO A 115 6.58 4.48 -16.47
C PRO A 115 6.97 4.39 -17.96
N ILE A 116 7.38 5.48 -18.55
CA ILE A 116 7.74 5.50 -19.97
C ILE A 116 8.90 4.56 -20.30
N SER A 117 9.77 4.33 -19.34
CA SER A 117 10.88 3.36 -19.44
C SER A 117 10.44 1.91 -19.55
N SER A 118 9.24 1.59 -19.06
CA SER A 118 8.63 0.25 -19.04
C SER A 118 7.37 0.20 -19.91
N TYR A 119 7.28 1.07 -20.95
CA TYR A 119 6.07 1.20 -21.75
C TYR A 119 5.67 -0.14 -22.39
N ASN A 120 4.48 -0.62 -22.01
CA ASN A 120 3.89 -1.85 -22.55
C ASN A 120 2.42 -1.62 -22.88
N LYS A 121 2.09 -1.62 -24.19
CA LYS A 121 0.74 -1.37 -24.65
C LYS A 121 -0.24 -2.45 -24.21
N ASP A 122 0.19 -3.69 -24.17
CA ASP A 122 -0.68 -4.81 -23.79
C ASP A 122 -1.13 -4.70 -22.34
N VAL A 123 -0.27 -4.18 -21.44
CA VAL A 123 -0.65 -3.87 -20.04
C VAL A 123 -1.58 -2.66 -19.99
N ILE A 124 -1.32 -1.63 -20.78
CA ILE A 124 -2.17 -0.42 -20.83
C ILE A 124 -3.60 -0.79 -21.24
N ASP A 125 -3.76 -1.63 -22.23
CA ASP A 125 -5.07 -2.03 -22.77
C ASP A 125 -5.93 -2.88 -21.80
N ILE A 126 -5.36 -3.30 -20.67
CA ILE A 126 -6.09 -3.98 -19.58
C ILE A 126 -6.91 -3.01 -18.71
N PHE A 127 -6.40 -1.78 -18.55
CA PHE A 127 -6.96 -0.83 -17.60
C PHE A 127 -7.86 0.21 -18.29
N ASP A 128 -9.01 0.48 -17.71
CA ASP A 128 -9.94 1.52 -18.20
C ASP A 128 -9.32 2.93 -18.14
N GLU A 129 -8.45 3.15 -17.15
CA GLU A 129 -7.79 4.43 -16.92
C GLU A 129 -6.29 4.24 -16.74
N TYR A 130 -5.54 5.00 -17.55
CA TYR A 130 -4.07 4.96 -17.47
C TYR A 130 -3.45 6.33 -17.69
N PHE A 131 -2.22 6.48 -17.18
CA PHE A 131 -1.33 7.61 -17.42
C PHE A 131 0.08 7.10 -17.72
N ILE A 132 0.83 7.88 -18.50
CA ILE A 132 2.24 7.60 -18.75
C ILE A 132 3.07 8.37 -17.72
N GLY A 133 3.81 7.64 -16.91
CA GLY A 133 4.69 8.19 -15.90
C GLY A 133 6.03 8.66 -16.49
N TYR A 134 6.43 9.89 -16.21
CA TYR A 134 7.73 10.42 -16.59
C TYR A 134 8.46 10.99 -15.37
N SER A 135 9.79 10.98 -15.37
CA SER A 135 10.64 11.48 -14.28
C SER A 135 11.36 12.76 -14.63
N ASN A 136 11.51 13.08 -15.91
CA ASN A 136 12.17 14.30 -16.40
C ASN A 136 11.53 14.80 -17.70
N LYS A 137 11.69 16.09 -17.99
CA LYS A 137 11.06 16.75 -19.16
C LYS A 137 11.48 16.16 -20.50
N ASN A 138 12.64 15.56 -20.60
CA ASN A 138 13.15 15.01 -21.87
C ASN A 138 12.42 13.73 -22.28
N GLU A 139 11.72 13.11 -21.36
CA GLU A 139 10.91 11.90 -21.61
C GLU A 139 9.58 12.21 -22.28
N ILE A 140 9.10 13.47 -22.20
CA ILE A 140 7.81 13.90 -22.76
C ILE A 140 8.00 14.24 -24.24
N LYS A 141 7.98 13.26 -25.13
CA LYS A 141 8.15 13.52 -26.56
C LYS A 141 6.84 13.64 -27.36
N ASP A 142 5.87 12.79 -27.14
CA ASP A 142 4.72 12.65 -28.04
C ASP A 142 3.34 12.42 -27.38
N ASN A 143 3.24 12.22 -26.07
CA ASN A 143 1.97 11.90 -25.39
C ASN A 143 1.65 12.87 -24.24
N ARG A 144 1.46 14.14 -24.56
CA ARG A 144 1.18 15.19 -23.55
C ARG A 144 -0.17 15.03 -22.85
N GLU A 145 -1.14 14.38 -23.50
CA GLU A 145 -2.53 14.33 -23.00
C GLU A 145 -2.76 13.44 -21.80
N LYS A 146 -1.89 12.44 -21.55
CA LYS A 146 -2.03 11.47 -20.45
C LYS A 146 -0.75 11.27 -19.64
N CYS A 147 0.04 12.31 -19.45
CA CYS A 147 1.28 12.24 -18.69
C CYS A 147 1.08 12.58 -17.20
N ALA A 148 1.77 11.89 -16.32
CA ALA A 148 1.86 12.17 -14.88
C ALA A 148 3.31 12.14 -14.40
N LEU A 149 3.67 13.04 -13.47
CA LEU A 149 5.01 13.05 -12.88
C LEU A 149 5.15 11.92 -11.86
N ILE A 150 6.21 11.12 -12.01
CA ILE A 150 6.65 10.10 -11.06
C ILE A 150 8.11 10.32 -10.75
N THR A 151 8.52 10.21 -9.48
CA THR A 151 9.88 10.57 -9.05
C THR A 151 10.55 9.51 -8.18
N ASP A 152 9.93 8.35 -8.02
CA ASP A 152 10.45 7.21 -7.24
C ASP A 152 11.05 7.63 -5.88
N ILE A 153 10.26 8.36 -5.08
CA ILE A 153 10.73 8.95 -3.82
C ILE A 153 11.08 7.85 -2.81
N CYS A 154 12.37 7.77 -2.46
CA CYS A 154 12.92 6.77 -1.55
C CYS A 154 13.45 7.35 -0.24
N TYR A 155 13.63 8.67 -0.14
CA TYR A 155 14.14 9.39 1.02
C TYR A 155 13.62 10.83 1.02
N ILE A 156 13.78 11.53 2.15
CA ILE A 156 13.21 12.87 2.35
C ILE A 156 14.19 13.95 1.89
N ASP A 157 15.39 13.97 2.45
CA ASP A 157 16.36 15.05 2.23
C ASP A 157 17.35 14.68 1.12
N ASN A 158 17.63 15.63 0.21
CA ASN A 158 18.40 15.40 -1.01
C ASN A 158 19.77 14.72 -0.80
N ASP A 159 20.41 14.91 0.35
CA ASP A 159 21.73 14.34 0.63
C ASP A 159 21.70 12.88 1.15
N ASP A 160 20.52 12.32 1.36
CA ASP A 160 20.34 10.97 1.92
C ASP A 160 20.48 9.84 0.89
N TYR A 161 20.60 10.16 -0.41
CA TYR A 161 20.77 9.15 -1.47
C TYR A 161 21.90 8.16 -1.19
N LYS A 162 23.01 8.59 -0.58
CA LYS A 162 24.15 7.76 -0.21
C LYS A 162 23.81 6.62 0.75
N TYR A 163 22.80 6.80 1.60
CA TYR A 163 22.37 5.75 2.53
C TYR A 163 21.54 4.68 1.82
N ILE A 164 20.79 5.04 0.77
CA ILE A 164 20.09 4.08 -0.08
C ILE A 164 21.08 3.19 -0.84
N ASP A 165 22.18 3.78 -1.33
CA ASP A 165 23.24 3.01 -1.98
C ASP A 165 23.78 1.89 -1.05
N TYR A 166 23.99 2.18 0.25
CA TYR A 166 24.42 1.17 1.22
C TYR A 166 23.34 0.11 1.47
N LEU A 167 22.06 0.49 1.58
CA LEU A 167 20.96 -0.47 1.72
C LEU A 167 20.87 -1.40 0.51
N THR A 168 21.06 -0.83 -0.69
CA THR A 168 21.04 -1.61 -1.93
C THR A 168 22.22 -2.59 -2.00
N MET A 169 23.40 -2.19 -1.52
CA MET A 169 24.56 -3.09 -1.42
C MET A 169 24.26 -4.28 -0.50
N ILE A 170 23.61 -4.04 0.64
CA ILE A 170 23.20 -5.11 1.57
C ILE A 170 22.17 -6.04 0.88
N ARG A 171 21.19 -5.47 0.19
CA ARG A 171 20.16 -6.24 -0.54
C ARG A 171 20.76 -7.13 -1.62
N ASP A 172 21.74 -6.61 -2.35
CA ASP A 172 22.31 -7.25 -3.54
C ASP A 172 23.58 -8.07 -3.21
N ASP A 173 23.92 -8.21 -1.90
CA ASP A 173 25.12 -8.90 -1.37
C ASP A 173 26.43 -8.42 -2.03
N LYS A 174 26.58 -7.10 -2.21
CA LYS A 174 27.72 -6.47 -2.85
C LYS A 174 28.63 -5.78 -1.84
N LYS A 175 29.94 -5.73 -2.14
CA LYS A 175 30.96 -5.06 -1.33
C LYS A 175 31.18 -3.62 -1.79
N LEU A 176 31.70 -2.79 -0.90
CA LEU A 176 32.18 -1.44 -1.22
C LEU A 176 33.15 -1.51 -2.40
N GLY A 177 32.87 -0.77 -3.48
CA GLY A 177 33.66 -0.74 -4.70
C GLY A 177 33.14 -1.64 -5.84
N GLU A 178 32.13 -2.51 -5.58
CA GLU A 178 31.51 -3.35 -6.61
C GLU A 178 30.25 -2.72 -7.20
N MET A 179 29.78 -1.59 -6.68
CA MET A 179 28.65 -0.83 -7.19
C MET A 179 29.02 0.59 -7.57
N GLU A 180 28.37 1.10 -8.60
CA GLU A 180 28.33 2.52 -8.87
C GLU A 180 27.52 3.21 -7.76
N LEU A 181 28.11 4.20 -7.11
CA LEU A 181 27.45 5.05 -6.13
C LEU A 181 26.64 6.13 -6.85
N ASN A 182 25.66 6.71 -6.17
CA ASN A 182 24.79 7.78 -6.66
C ASN A 182 23.64 7.34 -7.61
N ASN A 183 23.31 6.06 -7.71
CA ASN A 183 22.20 5.59 -8.53
C ASN A 183 20.81 6.10 -8.04
N TYR A 184 20.73 6.50 -6.78
CA TYR A 184 19.51 6.99 -6.15
C TYR A 184 19.46 8.53 -6.03
N LYS A 185 20.42 9.23 -6.58
CA LYS A 185 20.44 10.69 -6.56
C LYS A 185 19.21 11.26 -7.27
N GLY A 186 18.53 12.24 -6.63
CA GLY A 186 17.33 12.89 -7.16
C GLY A 186 16.01 12.17 -6.84
N LYS A 187 16.03 11.09 -6.03
CA LYS A 187 14.82 10.37 -5.58
C LYS A 187 14.35 10.83 -4.20
N HIS A 188 14.51 12.10 -3.91
CA HIS A 188 14.05 12.74 -2.66
C HIS A 188 12.65 13.34 -2.80
N LEU A 189 12.07 13.74 -1.67
CA LEU A 189 10.83 14.47 -1.63
C LEU A 189 11.03 15.87 -2.25
N LEU A 190 10.44 16.13 -3.43
CA LEU A 190 10.68 17.33 -4.21
C LEU A 190 10.23 18.59 -3.49
N SER A 191 11.04 19.64 -3.53
CA SER A 191 10.61 20.99 -3.19
C SER A 191 9.57 21.52 -4.21
N LYS A 192 8.81 22.55 -3.83
CA LYS A 192 7.83 23.17 -4.75
C LYS A 192 8.50 23.67 -6.04
N ASN A 193 9.69 24.23 -5.96
CA ASN A 193 10.41 24.75 -7.14
C ASN A 193 10.83 23.62 -8.09
N GLU A 194 11.28 22.49 -7.58
CA GLU A 194 11.65 21.32 -8.38
C GLU A 194 10.38 20.72 -9.04
N PHE A 195 9.30 20.61 -8.28
CA PHE A 195 8.02 20.13 -8.78
C PHE A 195 7.48 21.04 -9.91
N ASP A 196 7.42 22.35 -9.67
CA ASP A 196 6.96 23.34 -10.67
C ASP A 196 7.87 23.35 -11.91
N PHE A 197 9.18 23.11 -11.72
CA PHE A 197 10.10 22.96 -12.86
C PHE A 197 9.80 21.73 -13.70
N LEU A 198 9.37 20.61 -13.09
CA LEU A 198 9.10 19.35 -13.79
C LEU A 198 7.69 19.26 -14.39
N THR A 199 6.74 20.11 -13.96
CA THR A 199 5.33 20.05 -14.36
C THR A 199 4.97 21.19 -15.33
N ASN A 200 3.80 21.07 -15.96
CA ASN A 200 3.08 22.10 -16.71
C ASN A 200 1.57 21.94 -16.44
N ASP A 201 0.74 22.82 -17.00
CA ASP A 201 -0.71 22.84 -16.73
C ASP A 201 -1.41 21.52 -17.11
N ASP A 202 -1.06 20.89 -18.23
CA ASP A 202 -1.66 19.62 -18.67
C ASP A 202 -1.32 18.49 -17.68
N ILE A 203 -0.06 18.42 -17.28
CA ILE A 203 0.42 17.42 -16.31
C ILE A 203 -0.22 17.62 -14.94
N LEU A 204 -0.30 18.89 -14.49
CA LEU A 204 -0.96 19.24 -13.23
C LEU A 204 -2.44 18.83 -13.26
N SER A 205 -3.13 19.05 -14.37
CA SER A 205 -4.52 18.63 -14.57
C SER A 205 -4.68 17.10 -14.47
N ASN A 206 -3.79 16.33 -15.11
CA ASN A 206 -3.78 14.88 -15.02
C ASN A 206 -3.51 14.38 -13.60
N MET A 207 -2.53 14.96 -12.92
CA MET A 207 -2.21 14.60 -11.54
C MET A 207 -3.36 14.96 -10.59
N GLU A 208 -4.03 16.09 -10.82
CA GLU A 208 -5.21 16.49 -10.07
C GLU A 208 -6.37 15.51 -10.29
N TYR A 209 -6.58 15.06 -11.53
CA TYR A 209 -7.55 14.01 -11.84
C TYR A 209 -7.27 12.73 -11.05
N ILE A 210 -6.02 12.24 -11.03
CA ILE A 210 -5.64 11.05 -10.26
C ILE A 210 -5.95 11.26 -8.77
N VAL A 211 -5.55 12.40 -8.21
CA VAL A 211 -5.80 12.74 -6.79
C VAL A 211 -7.30 12.77 -6.48
N GLN A 212 -8.12 13.39 -7.33
CA GLN A 212 -9.56 13.51 -7.10
C GLN A 212 -10.28 12.17 -7.19
N ASN A 213 -9.82 11.27 -8.07
CA ASN A 213 -10.40 9.95 -8.30
C ASN A 213 -9.82 8.86 -7.40
N SER A 214 -8.93 9.17 -6.47
CA SER A 214 -8.36 8.23 -5.50
C SER A 214 -8.96 8.47 -4.11
N ASN A 215 -9.95 7.64 -3.72
CA ASN A 215 -10.79 7.87 -2.54
C ASN A 215 -10.97 6.58 -1.73
N VAL A 216 -9.87 5.99 -1.26
CA VAL A 216 -9.89 4.87 -0.31
C VAL A 216 -10.13 5.42 1.10
N SER A 217 -10.99 4.78 1.86
CA SER A 217 -11.28 5.15 3.24
C SER A 217 -11.35 3.92 4.13
N PHE A 218 -10.90 4.07 5.38
CA PHE A 218 -10.98 3.03 6.40
C PHE A 218 -11.94 3.48 7.50
N GLU A 219 -13.02 2.74 7.65
CA GLU A 219 -13.97 2.94 8.76
C GLU A 219 -13.49 2.16 9.98
N LYS A 220 -13.44 2.85 11.11
CA LYS A 220 -13.22 2.15 12.38
C LYS A 220 -14.52 1.45 12.74
N ARG A 221 -14.49 0.13 12.81
CA ARG A 221 -15.61 -0.70 13.27
C ARG A 221 -15.25 -1.26 14.64
N ASP A 222 -16.06 -0.93 15.63
CA ASP A 222 -15.94 -1.52 16.95
C ASP A 222 -16.77 -2.82 17.01
N GLY A 223 -16.30 -3.80 17.79
CA GLY A 223 -17.09 -4.97 18.14
C GLY A 223 -17.28 -6.02 17.03
N LEU A 224 -16.32 -6.16 16.09
CA LEU A 224 -16.35 -7.20 15.05
C LEU A 224 -16.03 -8.62 15.61
N LEU A 225 -16.64 -8.99 16.73
CA LEU A 225 -16.59 -10.37 17.19
C LEU A 225 -17.46 -11.23 16.25
N PRO A 226 -16.92 -12.32 15.69
CA PRO A 226 -17.72 -13.19 14.82
C PRO A 226 -18.84 -13.84 15.62
N ILE A 227 -20.06 -13.73 15.10
CA ILE A 227 -21.23 -14.45 15.64
C ILE A 227 -21.23 -15.83 15.02
N TYR A 228 -21.33 -16.88 15.84
CA TYR A 228 -21.32 -18.27 15.36
C TYR A 228 -22.51 -18.58 14.46
N ASP A 229 -23.71 -18.17 14.89
CA ASP A 229 -24.97 -18.30 14.14
C ASP A 229 -25.93 -17.22 14.67
N GLU A 230 -26.52 -16.45 13.75
CA GLU A 230 -27.44 -15.35 14.11
C GLU A 230 -28.73 -15.84 14.78
N ASN A 231 -29.10 -17.10 14.59
CA ASN A 231 -30.32 -17.73 15.12
C ASN A 231 -30.08 -18.43 16.47
N ILE A 232 -28.85 -18.48 16.96
CA ILE A 232 -28.47 -19.22 18.18
C ILE A 232 -27.83 -18.25 19.17
N ASN A 233 -28.30 -18.29 20.41
CA ASN A 233 -27.59 -17.60 21.50
C ASN A 233 -26.22 -18.28 21.70
N SER A 234 -25.15 -17.58 21.37
CA SER A 234 -23.78 -18.12 21.38
C SER A 234 -23.36 -18.62 22.76
N PHE A 235 -23.76 -17.92 23.85
CA PHE A 235 -23.43 -18.31 25.20
C PHE A 235 -24.17 -19.56 25.66
N GLU A 236 -25.47 -19.67 25.40
CA GLU A 236 -26.25 -20.87 25.69
C GLU A 236 -25.73 -22.10 24.93
N TYR A 237 -25.34 -21.89 23.66
CA TYR A 237 -24.75 -22.95 22.86
C TYR A 237 -23.41 -23.41 23.42
N LEU A 238 -22.50 -22.46 23.74
CA LEU A 238 -21.24 -22.75 24.40
C LEU A 238 -21.44 -23.52 25.70
N SER A 239 -22.34 -23.04 26.57
CA SER A 239 -22.66 -23.70 27.86
C SER A 239 -23.14 -25.14 27.65
N SER A 240 -24.01 -25.36 26.65
CA SER A 240 -24.47 -26.71 26.30
C SER A 240 -23.32 -27.62 25.85
N LEU A 241 -22.44 -27.11 24.98
CA LEU A 241 -21.28 -27.85 24.49
C LEU A 241 -20.30 -28.19 25.63
N CYS A 242 -20.04 -27.23 26.51
CA CYS A 242 -19.14 -27.43 27.68
C CYS A 242 -19.68 -28.49 28.63
N ASN A 243 -20.98 -28.43 28.98
CA ASN A 243 -21.61 -29.44 29.85
C ASN A 243 -21.62 -30.83 29.21
N LYS A 244 -21.88 -30.94 27.90
CA LYS A 244 -21.77 -32.23 27.17
C LYS A 244 -20.33 -32.73 27.15
N GLY A 245 -19.38 -31.83 26.91
CA GLY A 245 -17.94 -32.13 26.90
C GLY A 245 -17.44 -32.62 28.23
N LEU A 246 -17.85 -31.98 29.34
CA LEU A 246 -17.48 -32.37 30.68
C LEU A 246 -17.95 -33.80 31.01
N LYS A 247 -19.23 -34.10 30.75
CA LYS A 247 -19.79 -35.46 30.93
C LYS A 247 -19.04 -36.50 30.11
N LYS A 248 -18.73 -36.19 28.85
CA LYS A 248 -17.97 -37.13 27.96
C LYS A 248 -16.56 -37.38 28.46
N ARG A 249 -15.87 -36.38 28.94
CA ARG A 249 -14.47 -36.50 29.41
C ARG A 249 -14.34 -37.23 30.72
N LEU A 250 -15.30 -37.07 31.60
CA LEU A 250 -15.32 -37.73 32.92
C LEU A 250 -16.15 -39.00 32.97
N ALA A 251 -16.52 -39.58 31.80
CA ALA A 251 -17.31 -40.78 31.72
C ALA A 251 -18.63 -40.76 32.57
N ASN A 252 -19.25 -39.57 32.64
CA ASN A 252 -20.41 -39.22 33.48
C ASN A 252 -20.14 -39.18 35.01
N ASP A 253 -18.92 -39.30 35.46
CA ASP A 253 -18.52 -39.17 36.88
C ASP A 253 -18.13 -37.68 37.17
N VAL A 254 -19.08 -36.77 36.98
CA VAL A 254 -18.92 -35.32 37.17
C VAL A 254 -19.13 -35.02 38.66
N THR A 255 -18.08 -34.65 39.37
CA THR A 255 -18.15 -34.19 40.76
C THR A 255 -18.52 -32.70 40.81
N ASP A 256 -19.02 -32.24 41.94
CA ASP A 256 -19.39 -30.84 42.18
C ASP A 256 -18.19 -29.89 41.91
N VAL A 257 -17.00 -30.28 42.26
CA VAL A 257 -15.77 -29.48 42.03
C VAL A 257 -15.58 -29.14 40.54
N TYR A 258 -15.79 -30.11 39.67
CA TYR A 258 -15.66 -29.84 38.22
C TYR A 258 -16.82 -29.02 37.66
N GLN A 259 -18.03 -29.22 38.19
CA GLN A 259 -19.17 -28.43 37.76
C GLN A 259 -19.08 -26.98 38.23
N GLU A 260 -18.67 -26.74 39.48
CA GLU A 260 -18.43 -25.39 40.01
C GLU A 260 -17.35 -24.67 39.23
N ARG A 261 -16.25 -25.36 38.89
CA ARG A 261 -15.18 -24.78 38.07
C ARG A 261 -15.69 -24.42 36.66
N LEU A 262 -16.44 -25.30 36.03
CA LEU A 262 -17.03 -25.01 34.71
C LEU A 262 -17.96 -23.79 34.77
N ASN A 263 -18.82 -23.68 35.76
CA ASN A 263 -19.72 -22.55 35.93
C ASN A 263 -18.93 -21.25 36.10
N TYR A 264 -17.88 -21.26 36.94
CA TYR A 264 -17.00 -20.10 37.11
C TYR A 264 -16.36 -19.65 35.78
N GLU A 265 -15.81 -20.60 35.00
CA GLU A 265 -15.20 -20.25 33.72
C GLU A 265 -16.20 -19.70 32.69
N LEU A 266 -17.42 -20.24 32.68
CA LEU A 266 -18.50 -19.74 31.83
C LEU A 266 -18.94 -18.33 32.23
N ASP A 267 -19.01 -18.03 33.53
CA ASP A 267 -19.34 -16.70 34.03
C ASP A 267 -18.29 -15.66 33.66
N VAL A 268 -17.01 -16.05 33.62
CA VAL A 268 -15.90 -15.16 33.19
C VAL A 268 -15.94 -14.89 31.69
N ILE A 269 -16.41 -15.85 30.88
CA ILE A 269 -16.50 -15.70 29.42
C ILE A 269 -17.71 -14.88 29.01
N ASN A 270 -18.80 -14.89 29.78
CA ASN A 270 -20.02 -14.17 29.49
C ASN A 270 -19.88 -12.67 29.77
#